data_c12b12323d28b17f47472605f5f1317b
#
_entry.id   c12b12323d28b17f47472605f5f1317b
#
_cell.length_a   1.000
_cell.length_b   1.000
_cell.length_c   1.000
_cell.angle_alpha   90.00
_cell.angle_beta   90.00
_cell.angle_gamma   90.00
#
_symmetry.space_group_name_H-M   'P 1'
#
loop_
_entity.id
_entity.type
_entity.pdbx_description
1 polymer ?
#
loop_
_entity_poly.entity_id
_entity_poly.type
_entity_poly.pdbx_seq_one_letter_code
_entity_poly.pdbx_strand_id
1 'polypeptide(L)'
;MTYEELQESLVVLGLRERSTIGEIKSRHRELVKRYHPDSGDGGDDEKIRGVNAAYQVLLDYIAEYRFSFAEDEFYEQNPEENLRRQFMDSSLWGGGHGQREKK
;
A
#
# COMPACT_ATOMS: atom_id res chain seq x y z
N MET A 1 17.17 -9.52 2.74
CA MET A 1 15.89 -9.35 3.48
C MET A 1 15.17 -10.68 3.56
N THR A 2 14.69 -11.02 4.72
CA THR A 2 13.90 -12.23 4.91
C THR A 2 12.43 -11.86 5.07
N TYR A 3 11.58 -12.86 4.91
CA TYR A 3 10.15 -12.64 5.11
C TYR A 3 9.86 -12.19 6.54
N GLU A 4 10.60 -12.76 7.49
CA GLU A 4 10.44 -12.39 8.90
C GLU A 4 10.79 -10.93 9.13
N GLU A 5 11.88 -10.47 8.51
CA GLU A 5 12.24 -9.06 8.61
C GLU A 5 11.14 -8.16 8.07
N LEU A 6 10.56 -8.58 6.95
CA LEU A 6 9.47 -7.81 6.36
C LEU A 6 8.29 -7.75 7.30
N GLN A 7 7.91 -8.88 7.87
CA GLN A 7 6.78 -8.93 8.79
C GLN A 7 7.02 -8.11 10.05
N GLU A 8 8.22 -8.19 10.61
CA GLU A 8 8.57 -7.41 11.77
C GLU A 8 8.50 -5.92 11.49
N SER A 9 8.92 -5.55 10.29
CA SER A 9 8.87 -4.14 9.91
C SER A 9 7.44 -3.62 9.85
N LEU A 10 6.52 -4.44 9.35
CA LEU A 10 5.11 -4.06 9.35
C LEU A 10 4.60 -3.87 10.77
N VAL A 11 4.99 -4.75 11.67
CA VAL A 11 4.56 -4.65 13.06
C VAL A 11 5.11 -3.38 13.70
N VAL A 12 6.39 -3.10 13.50
CA VAL A 12 7.02 -1.91 14.06
C VAL A 12 6.30 -0.65 13.62
N LEU A 13 5.92 -0.58 12.35
CA LEU A 13 5.23 0.59 11.84
C LEU A 13 3.72 0.53 12.05
N GLY A 14 3.20 -0.60 12.52
CA GLY A 14 1.77 -0.73 12.73
C GLY A 14 0.97 -0.72 11.44
N LEU A 15 1.51 -1.34 10.40
CA LEU A 15 0.88 -1.35 9.09
C LEU A 15 0.23 -2.69 8.82
N ARG A 16 -0.77 -2.67 7.96
CA ARG A 16 -1.43 -3.87 7.50
C ARG A 16 -0.64 -4.51 6.37
N GLU A 17 -1.03 -5.73 6.02
CA GLU A 17 -0.40 -6.44 4.92
C GLU A 17 -0.52 -5.68 3.61
N ARG A 18 -1.63 -5.00 3.40
CA ARG A 18 -1.83 -4.20 2.20
C ARG A 18 -1.82 -2.75 2.58
N SER A 19 -0.83 -2.05 2.12
CA SER A 19 -0.66 -0.65 2.44
C SER A 19 -0.11 0.07 1.22
N THR A 20 -0.57 1.29 1.02
CA THR A 20 -0.01 2.11 -0.05
C THR A 20 1.29 2.74 0.43
N ILE A 21 2.08 3.20 -0.52
CA ILE A 21 3.31 3.89 -0.16
C ILE A 21 3.00 5.16 0.63
N GLY A 22 1.86 5.79 0.34
CA GLY A 22 1.45 6.97 1.09
C GLY A 22 1.18 6.65 2.55
N GLU A 23 0.53 5.51 2.81
CA GLU A 23 0.27 5.07 4.17
C GLU A 23 1.56 4.76 4.90
N ILE A 24 2.49 4.13 4.22
CA ILE A 24 3.78 3.79 4.81
C ILE A 24 4.54 5.06 5.21
N LYS A 25 4.57 6.03 4.30
CA LYS A 25 5.27 7.28 4.58
C LYS A 25 4.61 8.06 5.70
N SER A 26 3.29 8.08 5.70
CA SER A 26 2.53 8.78 6.73
C SER A 26 2.79 8.18 8.10
N ARG A 27 2.79 6.86 8.17
CA ARG A 27 3.00 6.18 9.43
C ARG A 27 4.41 6.40 9.96
N HIS A 28 5.38 6.35 9.07
CA HIS A 28 6.77 6.61 9.44
C HIS A 28 6.90 8.02 10.03
N ARG A 29 6.33 9.00 9.35
CA ARG A 29 6.39 10.39 9.80
C ARG A 29 5.76 10.55 11.18
N GLU A 30 4.63 9.90 11.37
CA GLU A 30 3.89 9.96 12.61
C GLU A 30 4.72 9.41 13.78
N LEU A 31 5.37 8.27 13.57
CA LEU A 31 6.15 7.63 14.61
C LEU A 31 7.43 8.38 14.92
N VAL A 32 8.08 8.90 13.88
CA VAL A 32 9.29 9.70 14.11
C VAL A 32 8.94 10.93 14.94
N LYS A 33 7.81 11.55 14.64
CA LYS A 33 7.37 12.71 15.41
C LYS A 33 7.11 12.34 16.85
N ARG A 34 6.47 11.19 17.08
CA ARG A 34 6.13 10.77 18.43
C ARG A 34 7.37 10.54 19.28
N TYR A 35 8.41 9.95 18.68
CA TYR A 35 9.59 9.59 19.45
C TYR A 35 10.74 10.58 19.33
N HIS A 36 10.51 11.70 18.70
CA HIS A 36 11.54 12.71 18.54
C HIS A 36 11.84 13.34 19.91
N PRO A 37 13.11 13.71 20.17
CA PRO A 37 13.47 14.32 21.47
C PRO A 37 12.68 15.57 21.79
N ASP A 38 12.21 16.30 20.76
CA ASP A 38 11.47 17.52 20.98
C ASP A 38 9.99 17.28 21.27
N SER A 39 9.56 16.03 21.25
CA SER A 39 8.16 15.73 21.53
C SER A 39 7.92 15.85 23.03
N GLY A 40 6.65 15.89 23.39
CA GLY A 40 6.29 16.00 24.78
C GLY A 40 6.69 14.80 25.62
N ASP A 41 6.94 13.68 24.97
CA ASP A 41 7.30 12.45 25.65
C ASP A 41 8.80 12.33 25.89
N GLY A 42 9.58 13.31 25.50
CA GLY A 42 11.01 13.28 25.74
C GLY A 42 11.82 12.55 24.69
N GLY A 43 11.17 11.88 23.79
CA GLY A 43 11.88 11.21 22.72
C GLY A 43 12.42 9.84 23.10
N ASP A 44 12.83 9.08 22.08
CA ASP A 44 13.37 7.75 22.28
C ASP A 44 14.20 7.41 21.05
N ASP A 45 15.50 7.57 21.17
CA ASP A 45 16.43 7.38 20.05
C ASP A 45 16.41 5.94 19.55
N GLU A 46 16.27 4.99 20.45
CA GLU A 46 16.27 3.60 20.06
C GLU A 46 15.03 3.26 19.25
N LYS A 47 13.90 3.79 19.66
CA LYS A 47 12.67 3.55 18.90
C LYS A 47 12.72 4.22 17.55
N ILE A 48 13.30 5.41 17.47
CA ILE A 48 13.46 6.07 16.17
C ILE A 48 14.34 5.25 15.26
N ARG A 49 15.41 4.68 15.79
CA ARG A 49 16.28 3.82 14.98
C ARG A 49 15.51 2.60 14.47
N GLY A 50 14.72 1.99 15.34
CA GLY A 50 13.92 0.84 14.95
C GLY A 50 12.90 1.19 13.89
N VAL A 51 12.23 2.33 14.06
CA VAL A 51 11.25 2.81 13.10
C VAL A 51 11.92 3.08 11.74
N ASN A 52 13.08 3.73 11.77
CA ASN A 52 13.79 4.03 10.52
C ASN A 52 14.28 2.77 9.84
N ALA A 53 14.75 1.79 10.61
CA ALA A 53 15.20 0.53 10.03
C ALA A 53 14.04 -0.21 9.38
N ALA A 54 12.89 -0.25 10.07
CA ALA A 54 11.71 -0.91 9.51
C ALA A 54 11.23 -0.20 8.24
N TYR A 55 11.26 1.12 8.27
CA TYR A 55 10.87 1.91 7.11
C TYR A 55 11.78 1.58 5.93
N GLN A 56 13.08 1.48 6.17
CA GLN A 56 14.02 1.18 5.09
C GLN A 56 13.77 -0.20 4.49
N VAL A 57 13.43 -1.18 5.33
CA VAL A 57 13.11 -2.51 4.84
C VAL A 57 11.91 -2.45 3.88
N LEU A 58 10.88 -1.71 4.27
CA LEU A 58 9.70 -1.59 3.41
C LEU A 58 10.01 -0.85 2.12
N LEU A 59 10.82 0.20 2.20
CA LEU A 59 11.19 0.93 0.99
C LEU A 59 12.00 0.06 0.04
N ASP A 60 12.90 -0.74 0.57
CA ASP A 60 13.69 -1.65 -0.24
C ASP A 60 12.81 -2.68 -0.92
N TYR A 61 11.85 -3.21 -0.20
CA TYR A 61 10.91 -4.17 -0.78
C TYR A 61 10.12 -3.54 -1.91
N ILE A 62 9.64 -2.31 -1.69
CA ILE A 62 8.84 -1.61 -2.70
C ILE A 62 9.69 -1.28 -3.93
N ALA A 63 10.95 -0.91 -3.72
CA ALA A 63 11.82 -0.51 -4.82
C ALA A 63 12.03 -1.64 -5.83
N GLU A 64 11.97 -2.89 -5.36
CA GLU A 64 12.16 -4.03 -6.23
C GLU A 64 10.85 -4.67 -6.65
N TYR A 65 9.74 -4.12 -6.20
CA TYR A 65 8.44 -4.70 -6.46
C TYR A 65 8.02 -4.48 -7.91
N ARG A 66 7.55 -5.52 -8.54
CA ARG A 66 7.11 -5.43 -9.92
C ARG A 66 5.61 -5.24 -9.95
N PHE A 67 5.20 -4.04 -10.28
CA PHE A 67 3.78 -3.75 -10.42
C PHE A 67 3.24 -4.43 -11.67
N SER A 68 2.02 -4.88 -11.59
CA SER A 68 1.35 -5.44 -12.75
C SER A 68 0.39 -4.40 -13.31
N PHE A 69 0.48 -4.18 -14.61
CA PHE A 69 -0.45 -3.28 -15.30
C PHE A 69 -1.46 -4.07 -16.11
N ALA A 70 -1.62 -5.35 -15.78
CA ALA A 70 -2.61 -6.19 -16.42
C ALA A 70 -4.01 -5.75 -16.03
N GLU A 71 -4.96 -6.06 -16.89
CA GLU A 71 -6.33 -5.63 -16.71
C GLU A 71 -6.93 -6.17 -15.41
N ASP A 72 -6.69 -7.45 -15.12
CA ASP A 72 -7.26 -8.04 -13.91
C ASP A 72 -6.73 -7.37 -12.65
N GLU A 73 -5.44 -7.03 -12.64
CA GLU A 73 -4.88 -6.33 -11.49
C GLU A 73 -5.48 -4.95 -11.35
N PHE A 74 -5.67 -4.26 -12.48
CA PHE A 74 -6.28 -2.94 -12.46
C PHE A 74 -7.64 -2.97 -11.77
N TYR A 75 -8.47 -3.94 -12.16
CA TYR A 75 -9.82 -4.01 -11.59
C TYR A 75 -9.80 -4.48 -10.15
N GLU A 76 -8.81 -5.28 -9.77
CA GLU A 76 -8.67 -5.67 -8.38
C GLU A 76 -8.34 -4.48 -7.49
N GLN A 77 -7.47 -3.61 -7.99
CA GLN A 77 -7.05 -2.43 -7.23
C GLN A 77 -8.09 -1.30 -7.32
N ASN A 78 -8.99 -1.39 -8.27
CA ASN A 78 -10.01 -0.35 -8.48
C ASN A 78 -11.39 -1.00 -8.56
N PRO A 79 -11.93 -1.46 -7.43
CA PRO A 79 -13.20 -2.18 -7.45
C PRO A 79 -14.34 -1.37 -8.03
N GLU A 80 -14.31 -0.06 -7.88
CA GLU A 80 -15.35 0.80 -8.44
C GLU A 80 -15.36 0.72 -9.96
N GLU A 81 -14.18 0.70 -10.56
CA GLU A 81 -14.10 0.58 -12.01
C GLU A 81 -14.55 -0.79 -12.48
N ASN A 82 -14.27 -1.82 -11.70
CA ASN A 82 -14.75 -3.15 -12.02
C ASN A 82 -16.27 -3.20 -11.99
N LEU A 83 -16.86 -2.61 -10.97
CA LEU A 83 -18.31 -2.55 -10.85
C LEU A 83 -18.92 -1.76 -12.00
N ARG A 84 -18.31 -0.64 -12.33
CA ARG A 84 -18.79 0.18 -13.45
C ARG A 84 -18.74 -0.61 -14.74
N ARG A 85 -17.66 -1.34 -14.98
CA ARG A 85 -17.55 -2.15 -16.20
C ARG A 85 -18.65 -3.20 -16.24
N GLN A 86 -18.87 -3.89 -15.13
CA GLN A 86 -19.90 -4.92 -15.07
C GLN A 86 -21.28 -4.32 -15.32
N PHE A 87 -21.53 -3.16 -14.75
CA PHE A 87 -22.80 -2.50 -14.91
C PHE A 87 -23.02 -2.09 -16.37
N MET A 88 -22.00 -1.55 -17.00
CA MET A 88 -22.11 -1.10 -18.39
C MET A 88 -22.23 -2.28 -19.34
N ASP A 89 -21.69 -3.42 -18.96
CA ASP A 89 -21.77 -4.62 -19.81
C ASP A 89 -22.99 -5.46 -19.51
N SER A 90 -23.83 -5.04 -18.58
CA SER A 90 -24.98 -5.85 -18.21
C SER A 90 -26.05 -5.80 -19.27
N SER A 91 -26.94 -6.77 -19.21
CA SER A 91 -28.04 -6.83 -20.16
C SER A 91 -29.01 -5.66 -20.02
N LEU A 92 -28.90 -4.93 -18.90
CA LEU A 92 -29.74 -3.74 -18.73
C LEU A 92 -29.50 -2.72 -19.83
N TRP A 93 -28.31 -2.72 -20.40
CA TRP A 93 -27.97 -1.75 -21.41
C TRP A 93 -28.21 -2.27 -22.80
N GLY A 94 -29.01 -3.32 -22.92
CA GLY A 94 -29.34 -3.80 -24.22
C GLY A 94 -28.28 -4.62 -24.88
N GLY A 95 -27.42 -5.10 -24.14
CA GLY A 95 -26.42 -5.95 -24.62
C GLY A 95 -25.60 -5.33 -25.66
N GLY A 96 -25.61 -4.56 -26.00
CA GLY A 96 -24.83 -4.15 -26.92
C GLY A 96 -23.48 -4.42 -26.72
N HIS A 97 -23.17 -4.80 -26.48
CA HIS A 97 -22.22 -4.96 -26.50
C HIS A 97 -21.30 -5.58 -26.78
N GLY A 98 -21.53 -5.86 -26.69
CA GLY A 98 -20.57 -6.66 -26.81
C GLY A 98 -19.50 -6.27 -27.59
N GLN A 99 -19.33 -5.85 -28.21
CA GLN A 99 -18.33 -5.63 -28.92
C GLN A 99 -17.40 -4.70 -28.54
N ARG A 100 -17.09 -4.48 -27.86
CA ARG A 100 -16.21 -3.74 -27.57
C ARG A 100 -14.87 -4.15 -27.64
N GLU A 101 -14.50 -4.32 -28.07
CA GLU A 101 -13.49 -4.67 -28.16
C GLU A 101 -12.40 -4.40 -28.02
N LYS A 102 -11.99 -4.13 -27.99
CA LYS A 102 -11.20 -3.80 -27.86
C LYS A 102 -10.16 -3.74 -27.86
N LYS A 103 -9.68 -3.62 -27.91
CA LYS A 103 -8.85 -3.51 -27.91
C LYS A 103 -8.27 -3.56 -27.79
#